data_822ebca5e65ff8b7d72da098fb8a8c44
#
_entry.id   822ebca5e65ff8b7d72da098fb8a8c44
#
_cell.length_a   1.000
_cell.length_b   1.000
_cell.length_c   1.000
_cell.angle_alpha   90.00
_cell.angle_beta   90.00
_cell.angle_gamma   90.00
#
_symmetry.space_group_name_H-M   'P 1'
#
loop_
_entity.id
_entity.type
_entity.pdbx_description
1 polymer ?
#
loop_
_entity_poly.entity_id
_entity_poly.type
_entity_poly.pdbx_seq_one_letter_code
_entity_poly.pdbx_strand_id
1 'polypeptide(L)'
;MNILFTGASSFTGYWFVTKLAEAGHEVRTTFTRDSAEAYGDDVRGQRVRRVAERSKPLFSCPFGSAPFLEYLKNERVDLLCHHAADVTDYKSPAFDICSAVANNTRGVQEVLKLLSRNSKAALLLTGSVFEGGEGAGSEGLPAFSPYGVSKAATADICAYYCRAAGVPLGKFVIPNPFGPWEDARFTGYLMRAWSNGDVANIRTPAYVRDNIHASLLALAYVAFAEALPATNDGFRRTNPSGYVECQGAFAGRLAQEMRLRTGWECRFECARQTEFDEPRIRINTDPVNGVALGWDEAVAWNKLAQWYTP
;
A
#
# COMPACT_ATOMS: atom_id res chain seq x y z
N MET A 1 -12.26 7.04 -15.44
CA MET A 1 -11.13 6.36 -16.11
C MET A 1 -11.37 4.86 -16.09
N ASN A 2 -10.84 4.16 -17.11
CA ASN A 2 -10.72 2.70 -17.12
C ASN A 2 -9.37 2.34 -16.49
N ILE A 3 -9.41 1.78 -15.29
CA ILE A 3 -8.25 1.47 -14.47
C ILE A 3 -8.01 -0.05 -14.44
N LEU A 4 -6.79 -0.48 -14.76
CA LEU A 4 -6.34 -1.86 -14.54
C LEU A 4 -5.47 -1.88 -13.28
N PHE A 5 -5.87 -2.65 -12.26
CA PHE A 5 -5.24 -2.65 -10.95
C PHE A 5 -4.68 -4.03 -10.59
N THR A 6 -3.40 -4.13 -10.27
CA THR A 6 -2.76 -5.36 -9.77
C THR A 6 -2.58 -5.30 -8.26
N GLY A 7 -2.61 -6.45 -7.56
CA GLY A 7 -2.33 -6.50 -6.12
C GLY A 7 -3.51 -6.15 -5.21
N ALA A 8 -4.73 -6.20 -5.70
CA ALA A 8 -5.96 -5.87 -4.98
C ALA A 8 -6.26 -6.77 -3.77
N SER A 9 -5.63 -7.95 -3.64
CA SER A 9 -5.79 -8.85 -2.48
C SER A 9 -5.05 -8.37 -1.22
N SER A 10 -4.13 -7.40 -1.35
CA SER A 10 -3.39 -6.85 -0.23
C SER A 10 -4.23 -5.87 0.60
N PHE A 11 -3.77 -5.56 1.81
CA PHE A 11 -4.45 -4.59 2.69
C PHE A 11 -4.64 -3.23 2.03
N THR A 12 -3.58 -2.62 1.53
CA THR A 12 -3.66 -1.30 0.88
C THR A 12 -4.32 -1.37 -0.49
N GLY A 13 -4.13 -2.46 -1.24
CA GLY A 13 -4.80 -2.68 -2.51
C GLY A 13 -6.33 -2.72 -2.39
N TYR A 14 -6.85 -3.38 -1.35
CA TYR A 14 -8.28 -3.35 -1.02
C TYR A 14 -8.81 -1.92 -0.84
N TRP A 15 -8.11 -1.09 -0.06
CA TRP A 15 -8.50 0.28 0.19
C TRP A 15 -8.42 1.16 -1.06
N PHE A 16 -7.37 1.00 -1.87
CA PHE A 16 -7.19 1.76 -3.10
C PHE A 16 -8.28 1.44 -4.11
N VAL A 17 -8.54 0.17 -4.37
CA VAL A 17 -9.62 -0.25 -5.29
C VAL A 17 -10.99 0.24 -4.80
N THR A 18 -11.26 0.11 -3.50
CA THR A 18 -12.51 0.59 -2.91
C THR A 18 -12.70 2.08 -3.16
N LYS A 19 -11.68 2.90 -2.91
CA LYS A 19 -11.79 4.37 -3.08
C LYS A 19 -11.79 4.80 -4.54
N LEU A 20 -11.06 4.12 -5.41
CA LEU A 20 -11.14 4.36 -6.86
C LEU A 20 -12.54 4.07 -7.41
N ALA A 21 -13.16 2.97 -6.99
CA ALA A 21 -14.53 2.65 -7.39
C ALA A 21 -15.55 3.65 -6.82
N GLU A 22 -15.42 4.06 -5.54
CA GLU A 22 -16.25 5.09 -4.92
C GLU A 22 -16.11 6.47 -5.60
N ALA A 23 -14.95 6.78 -6.19
CA ALA A 23 -14.72 7.98 -7.00
C ALA A 23 -15.30 7.88 -8.43
N GLY A 24 -16.00 6.79 -8.76
CA GLY A 24 -16.67 6.60 -10.04
C GLY A 24 -15.78 6.08 -11.18
N HIS A 25 -14.62 5.52 -10.87
CA HIS A 25 -13.77 4.90 -11.89
C HIS A 25 -14.22 3.45 -12.18
N GLU A 26 -14.09 3.05 -13.44
CA GLU A 26 -14.25 1.65 -13.82
C GLU A 26 -12.96 0.89 -13.52
N VAL A 27 -12.97 0.07 -12.44
CA VAL A 27 -11.79 -0.64 -12.00
C VAL A 27 -11.86 -2.11 -12.39
N ARG A 28 -10.85 -2.58 -13.11
CA ARG A 28 -10.56 -3.99 -13.35
C ARG A 28 -9.42 -4.41 -12.44
N THR A 29 -9.61 -5.50 -11.71
CA THR A 29 -8.59 -6.01 -10.78
C THR A 29 -8.04 -7.33 -11.26
N THR A 30 -6.72 -7.51 -11.21
CA THR A 30 -6.10 -8.77 -11.59
C THR A 30 -5.67 -9.57 -10.36
N PHE A 31 -5.92 -10.88 -10.42
CA PHE A 31 -5.58 -11.83 -9.37
C PHE A 31 -4.74 -12.98 -9.92
N THR A 32 -3.84 -13.49 -9.08
CA THR A 32 -2.94 -14.60 -9.46
C THR A 32 -3.60 -15.97 -9.36
N ARG A 33 -4.57 -16.13 -8.45
CA ARG A 33 -5.33 -17.36 -8.27
C ARG A 33 -6.51 -17.41 -9.25
N ASP A 34 -7.08 -18.58 -9.41
CA ASP A 34 -8.11 -18.88 -10.41
C ASP A 34 -9.53 -18.44 -10.01
N SER A 35 -9.77 -18.19 -8.72
CA SER A 35 -11.06 -17.73 -8.22
C SER A 35 -10.93 -16.96 -6.90
N ALA A 36 -12.01 -16.34 -6.44
CA ALA A 36 -12.06 -15.67 -5.14
C ALA A 36 -11.97 -16.68 -3.98
N GLU A 37 -12.59 -17.85 -4.14
CA GLU A 37 -12.62 -18.94 -3.16
C GLU A 37 -11.21 -19.50 -2.92
N ALA A 38 -10.38 -19.52 -3.95
CA ALA A 38 -8.99 -19.99 -3.85
C ALA A 38 -8.14 -19.16 -2.86
N TYR A 39 -8.61 -17.95 -2.49
CA TYR A 39 -7.94 -17.11 -1.47
C TYR A 39 -8.31 -17.51 -0.03
N GLY A 40 -9.25 -18.45 0.19
CA GLY A 40 -9.65 -18.93 1.51
C GLY A 40 -10.57 -17.96 2.27
N ASP A 41 -10.73 -18.20 3.58
CA ASP A 41 -11.68 -17.46 4.42
C ASP A 41 -11.03 -16.48 5.41
N ASP A 42 -9.71 -16.37 5.37
CA ASP A 42 -8.98 -15.39 6.16
C ASP A 42 -9.28 -13.94 5.71
N VAL A 43 -8.67 -12.96 6.38
CA VAL A 43 -8.83 -11.53 6.07
C VAL A 43 -8.48 -11.23 4.60
N ARG A 44 -7.51 -11.94 4.02
CA ARG A 44 -7.14 -11.78 2.62
C ARG A 44 -8.24 -12.26 1.67
N GLY A 45 -8.81 -13.43 1.92
CA GLY A 45 -9.93 -13.95 1.12
C GLY A 45 -11.17 -13.06 1.21
N GLN A 46 -11.46 -12.55 2.41
CA GLN A 46 -12.55 -11.59 2.62
C GLN A 46 -12.32 -10.28 1.82
N ARG A 47 -11.09 -9.73 1.81
CA ARG A 47 -10.74 -8.58 0.97
C ARG A 47 -10.98 -8.85 -0.51
N VAL A 48 -10.58 -10.02 -1.01
CA VAL A 48 -10.77 -10.40 -2.42
C VAL A 48 -12.26 -10.43 -2.79
N ARG A 49 -13.11 -11.07 -1.98
CA ARG A 49 -14.56 -11.09 -2.22
C ARG A 49 -15.16 -9.68 -2.27
N ARG A 50 -14.80 -8.80 -1.32
CA ARG A 50 -15.29 -7.41 -1.30
C ARG A 50 -14.77 -6.56 -2.45
N VAL A 51 -13.55 -6.78 -2.89
CA VAL A 51 -13.00 -6.14 -4.09
C VAL A 51 -13.75 -6.60 -5.33
N ALA A 52 -14.07 -7.89 -5.44
CA ALA A 52 -14.80 -8.45 -6.59
C ALA A 52 -16.24 -7.89 -6.70
N GLU A 53 -16.87 -7.50 -5.58
CA GLU A 53 -18.18 -6.82 -5.58
C GLU A 53 -18.13 -5.38 -6.13
N ARG A 54 -16.96 -4.73 -6.12
CA ARG A 54 -16.77 -3.31 -6.45
C ARG A 54 -15.95 -3.07 -7.71
N SER A 55 -15.40 -4.13 -8.27
CA SER A 55 -14.57 -4.10 -9.48
C SER A 55 -14.95 -5.25 -10.40
N LYS A 56 -14.35 -5.28 -11.59
CA LYS A 56 -14.50 -6.42 -12.51
C LYS A 56 -13.24 -7.29 -12.41
N PRO A 57 -13.27 -8.42 -11.66
CA PRO A 57 -12.08 -9.23 -11.39
C PRO A 57 -11.66 -10.05 -12.61
N LEU A 58 -10.35 -10.17 -12.81
CA LEU A 58 -9.69 -11.05 -13.77
C LEU A 58 -8.81 -12.03 -12.98
N PHE A 59 -9.28 -13.26 -12.84
CA PHE A 59 -8.55 -14.32 -12.15
C PHE A 59 -7.53 -15.00 -13.08
N SER A 60 -6.58 -15.75 -12.54
CA SER A 60 -5.45 -16.36 -13.28
C SER A 60 -4.73 -15.35 -14.19
N CYS A 61 -4.66 -14.09 -13.75
CA CYS A 61 -4.15 -12.97 -14.54
C CYS A 61 -3.01 -12.20 -13.83
N PRO A 62 -1.85 -12.86 -13.58
CA PRO A 62 -0.68 -12.17 -13.01
C PRO A 62 -0.17 -11.08 -13.96
N PHE A 63 0.46 -10.04 -13.40
CA PHE A 63 1.09 -8.98 -14.18
C PHE A 63 2.01 -9.56 -15.26
N GLY A 64 1.88 -9.06 -16.50
CA GLY A 64 2.69 -9.44 -17.65
C GLY A 64 2.53 -10.88 -18.15
N SER A 65 1.56 -11.64 -17.64
CA SER A 65 1.20 -12.96 -18.16
C SER A 65 0.45 -12.87 -19.50
N ALA A 66 0.29 -14.00 -20.19
CA ALA A 66 -0.45 -14.02 -21.46
C ALA A 66 -1.89 -13.47 -21.34
N PRO A 67 -2.70 -13.86 -20.31
CA PRO A 67 -4.02 -13.26 -20.09
C PRO A 67 -3.97 -11.74 -19.85
N PHE A 68 -2.95 -11.25 -19.12
CA PHE A 68 -2.77 -9.83 -18.84
C PHE A 68 -2.46 -9.03 -20.12
N LEU A 69 -1.55 -9.56 -20.95
CA LEU A 69 -1.22 -8.94 -22.23
C LEU A 69 -2.39 -8.99 -23.22
N GLU A 70 -3.16 -10.08 -23.23
CA GLU A 70 -4.35 -10.21 -24.07
C GLU A 70 -5.43 -9.20 -23.65
N TYR A 71 -5.62 -8.98 -22.36
CA TYR A 71 -6.52 -7.92 -21.88
C TYR A 71 -6.08 -6.53 -22.40
N LEU A 72 -4.79 -6.18 -22.28
CA LEU A 72 -4.27 -4.90 -22.79
C LEU A 72 -4.32 -4.74 -24.31
N LYS A 73 -4.37 -5.84 -25.07
CA LYS A 73 -4.55 -5.78 -26.52
C LYS A 73 -5.97 -5.41 -26.92
N ASN A 74 -6.95 -5.90 -26.17
CA ASN A 74 -8.37 -5.85 -26.52
C ASN A 74 -9.11 -4.70 -25.83
N GLU A 75 -8.60 -4.21 -24.69
CA GLU A 75 -9.28 -3.23 -23.86
C GLU A 75 -8.46 -1.95 -23.72
N ARG A 76 -9.17 -0.83 -23.72
CA ARG A 76 -8.55 0.47 -23.47
C ARG A 76 -8.33 0.67 -21.97
N VAL A 77 -7.10 0.91 -21.57
CA VAL A 77 -6.71 1.27 -20.20
C VAL A 77 -6.22 2.70 -20.17
N ASP A 78 -6.78 3.52 -19.27
CA ASP A 78 -6.35 4.91 -19.07
C ASP A 78 -5.27 5.00 -17.97
N LEU A 79 -5.34 4.11 -16.97
CA LEU A 79 -4.37 4.05 -15.89
C LEU A 79 -4.09 2.59 -15.52
N LEU A 80 -2.82 2.20 -15.57
CA LEU A 80 -2.36 0.92 -15.03
C LEU A 80 -1.80 1.16 -13.62
N CYS A 81 -2.51 0.69 -12.59
CA CYS A 81 -2.05 0.71 -11.20
C CYS A 81 -1.28 -0.57 -10.89
N HIS A 82 0.05 -0.51 -10.95
CA HIS A 82 0.89 -1.65 -10.61
C HIS A 82 1.24 -1.62 -9.12
N HIS A 83 0.33 -2.18 -8.32
CA HIS A 83 0.43 -2.29 -6.86
C HIS A 83 0.96 -3.66 -6.41
N ALA A 84 0.82 -4.69 -7.23
CA ALA A 84 1.35 -6.01 -6.94
C ALA A 84 2.88 -5.98 -6.75
N ALA A 85 3.34 -6.70 -5.74
CA ALA A 85 4.74 -7.00 -5.52
C ALA A 85 4.86 -8.39 -4.91
N ASP A 86 6.00 -9.04 -5.09
CA ASP A 86 6.31 -10.23 -4.31
C ASP A 86 6.59 -9.80 -2.86
N VAL A 87 5.79 -10.32 -1.95
CA VAL A 87 5.88 -10.05 -0.52
C VAL A 87 6.00 -11.34 0.30
N THR A 88 6.29 -12.45 -0.38
CA THR A 88 6.46 -13.75 0.27
C THR A 88 7.63 -13.67 1.24
N ASP A 89 7.32 -13.75 2.52
CA ASP A 89 8.30 -13.65 3.60
C ASP A 89 9.21 -12.40 3.54
N TYR A 90 8.63 -11.25 3.18
CA TYR A 90 9.35 -9.99 2.91
C TYR A 90 10.18 -9.46 4.09
N LYS A 91 9.95 -9.97 5.31
CA LYS A 91 10.72 -9.62 6.52
C LYS A 91 11.96 -10.51 6.69
N SER A 92 12.06 -11.59 5.94
CA SER A 92 13.19 -12.51 6.03
C SER A 92 14.45 -11.88 5.43
N PRO A 93 15.60 -12.00 6.11
CA PRO A 93 16.89 -11.66 5.49
C PRO A 93 17.23 -12.56 4.27
N ALA A 94 16.59 -13.73 4.16
CA ALA A 94 16.74 -14.65 3.04
C ALA A 94 15.75 -14.39 1.89
N PHE A 95 15.02 -13.26 1.89
CA PHE A 95 14.12 -12.88 0.81
C PHE A 95 14.86 -12.80 -0.53
N ASP A 96 14.37 -13.52 -1.54
CA ASP A 96 15.00 -13.57 -2.86
C ASP A 96 14.69 -12.33 -3.68
N ILE A 97 15.63 -11.38 -3.66
CA ILE A 97 15.53 -10.10 -4.38
C ILE A 97 15.37 -10.32 -5.88
N CYS A 98 16.17 -11.24 -6.49
CA CYS A 98 16.19 -11.43 -7.92
C CYS A 98 14.87 -12.02 -8.43
N SER A 99 14.37 -13.05 -7.76
CA SER A 99 13.06 -13.65 -8.08
C SER A 99 11.92 -12.63 -7.90
N ALA A 100 11.97 -11.82 -6.85
CA ALA A 100 10.96 -10.77 -6.61
C ALA A 100 10.96 -9.72 -7.73
N VAL A 101 12.14 -9.24 -8.15
CA VAL A 101 12.28 -8.29 -9.28
C VAL A 101 11.76 -8.92 -10.57
N ALA A 102 12.14 -10.18 -10.87
CA ALA A 102 11.67 -10.89 -12.06
C ALA A 102 10.14 -11.03 -12.09
N ASN A 103 9.52 -11.35 -10.95
CA ASN A 103 8.06 -11.45 -10.83
C ASN A 103 7.37 -10.09 -10.98
N ASN A 104 7.92 -9.05 -10.34
CA ASN A 104 7.35 -7.70 -10.36
C ASN A 104 7.47 -7.01 -11.72
N THR A 105 8.44 -7.40 -12.55
CA THR A 105 8.73 -6.77 -13.86
C THR A 105 8.44 -7.69 -15.05
N ARG A 106 7.75 -8.82 -14.82
CA ARG A 106 7.42 -9.78 -15.88
C ARG A 106 6.78 -9.10 -17.06
N GLY A 107 7.39 -9.24 -18.25
CA GLY A 107 6.84 -8.71 -19.49
C GLY A 107 6.62 -7.19 -19.52
N VAL A 108 7.25 -6.41 -18.63
CA VAL A 108 7.03 -4.96 -18.47
C VAL A 108 7.21 -4.19 -19.78
N GLN A 109 8.18 -4.59 -20.61
CA GLN A 109 8.40 -3.96 -21.92
C GLN A 109 7.18 -4.08 -22.84
N GLU A 110 6.60 -5.28 -22.96
CA GLU A 110 5.41 -5.49 -23.80
C GLU A 110 4.16 -4.86 -23.16
N VAL A 111 4.04 -4.90 -21.84
CA VAL A 111 2.96 -4.21 -21.11
C VAL A 111 2.95 -2.72 -21.44
N LEU A 112 4.08 -2.04 -21.36
CA LEU A 112 4.17 -0.60 -21.63
C LEU A 112 4.01 -0.27 -23.10
N LYS A 113 4.50 -1.11 -24.01
CA LYS A 113 4.23 -1.00 -25.45
C LYS A 113 2.74 -1.11 -25.78
N LEU A 114 2.02 -2.01 -25.12
CA LEU A 114 0.56 -2.12 -25.29
C LEU A 114 -0.17 -0.93 -24.66
N LEU A 115 0.24 -0.52 -23.47
CA LEU A 115 -0.33 0.63 -22.75
C LEU A 115 -0.17 1.94 -23.57
N SER A 116 0.98 2.14 -24.20
CA SER A 116 1.27 3.36 -25.00
C SER A 116 0.41 3.51 -26.25
N ARG A 117 -0.37 2.50 -26.66
CA ARG A 117 -1.37 2.63 -27.72
C ARG A 117 -2.46 3.65 -27.37
N ASN A 118 -2.74 3.82 -26.08
CA ASN A 118 -3.55 4.94 -25.60
C ASN A 118 -2.60 6.06 -25.17
N SER A 119 -2.50 7.11 -25.98
CA SER A 119 -1.60 8.25 -25.74
C SER A 119 -1.87 9.03 -24.45
N LYS A 120 -3.00 8.76 -23.80
CA LYS A 120 -3.38 9.36 -22.48
C LYS A 120 -3.15 8.40 -21.32
N ALA A 121 -2.68 7.18 -21.61
CA ALA A 121 -2.46 6.21 -20.54
C ALA A 121 -1.23 6.55 -19.71
N ALA A 122 -1.26 6.17 -18.43
CA ALA A 122 -0.16 6.30 -17.49
C ALA A 122 0.05 5.02 -16.68
N LEU A 123 1.25 4.84 -16.15
CA LEU A 123 1.56 3.82 -15.15
C LEU A 123 1.63 4.47 -13.75
N LEU A 124 0.89 3.95 -12.80
CA LEU A 124 1.01 4.29 -11.38
C LEU A 124 1.62 3.11 -10.62
N LEU A 125 2.88 3.26 -10.23
CA LEU A 125 3.62 2.28 -9.46
C LEU A 125 3.51 2.57 -7.96
N THR A 126 3.21 1.55 -7.16
CA THR A 126 3.26 1.68 -5.72
C THR A 126 4.66 1.39 -5.20
N GLY A 127 5.27 2.39 -4.57
CA GLY A 127 6.54 2.34 -3.87
C GLY A 127 6.38 2.09 -2.37
N SER A 128 7.50 2.03 -1.67
CA SER A 128 7.57 1.84 -0.21
C SER A 128 8.63 2.75 0.41
N VAL A 129 8.36 3.28 1.57
CA VAL A 129 9.36 4.00 2.38
C VAL A 129 10.61 3.15 2.71
N PHE A 130 10.55 1.82 2.50
CA PHE A 130 11.68 0.90 2.68
C PHE A 130 12.70 0.92 1.53
N GLU A 131 12.35 1.55 0.41
CA GLU A 131 13.24 1.67 -0.75
C GLU A 131 14.40 2.61 -0.48
N GLY A 132 15.50 2.40 -1.18
CA GLY A 132 16.62 3.34 -1.15
C GLY A 132 16.23 4.70 -1.74
N GLY A 133 16.64 5.78 -1.06
CA GLY A 133 16.35 7.16 -1.48
C GLY A 133 14.93 7.64 -1.23
N GLU A 134 14.06 6.84 -0.59
CA GLU A 134 12.69 7.25 -0.28
C GLU A 134 12.54 7.81 1.14
N GLY A 135 11.70 8.84 1.26
CA GLY A 135 11.36 9.48 2.54
C GLY A 135 12.47 10.36 3.10
N ALA A 136 12.46 10.50 4.43
CA ALA A 136 13.48 11.16 5.23
C ALA A 136 13.85 10.31 6.44
N GLY A 137 15.03 10.52 7.01
CA GLY A 137 15.53 9.73 8.12
C GLY A 137 16.60 10.41 8.95
N SER A 138 17.03 9.74 10.04
CA SER A 138 18.15 10.17 10.90
C SER A 138 19.52 9.83 10.33
N GLU A 139 19.58 9.02 9.30
CA GLU A 139 20.79 8.49 8.67
C GLU A 139 20.63 8.58 7.16
N GLY A 140 21.64 8.17 6.40
CA GLY A 140 21.49 7.97 4.96
C GLY A 140 20.29 7.09 4.62
N LEU A 141 19.77 7.19 3.41
CA LEU A 141 18.56 6.50 2.99
C LEU A 141 18.85 5.22 2.17
N PRO A 142 19.68 4.25 2.64
CA PRO A 142 19.77 2.96 1.97
C PRO A 142 18.46 2.20 2.12
N ALA A 143 18.19 1.27 1.22
CA ALA A 143 17.18 0.25 1.48
C ALA A 143 17.64 -0.59 2.68
N PHE A 144 16.78 -0.73 3.70
CA PHE A 144 17.15 -1.44 4.93
C PHE A 144 16.53 -2.85 5.02
N SER A 145 16.05 -3.35 3.91
CA SER A 145 15.60 -4.75 3.79
C SER A 145 15.76 -5.25 2.36
N PRO A 146 15.93 -6.57 2.15
CA PRO A 146 15.94 -7.16 0.80
C PRO A 146 14.69 -6.80 0.00
N TYR A 147 13.53 -6.74 0.64
CA TYR A 147 12.28 -6.27 0.03
C TYR A 147 12.39 -4.82 -0.47
N GLY A 148 12.96 -3.92 0.32
CA GLY A 148 13.19 -2.52 -0.09
C GLY A 148 14.08 -2.43 -1.33
N VAL A 149 15.12 -3.25 -1.41
CA VAL A 149 15.99 -3.35 -2.59
C VAL A 149 15.20 -3.82 -3.82
N SER A 150 14.38 -4.88 -3.69
CA SER A 150 13.58 -5.39 -4.81
C SER A 150 12.57 -4.35 -5.32
N LYS A 151 11.98 -3.57 -4.43
CA LYS A 151 11.05 -2.49 -4.80
C LYS A 151 11.76 -1.35 -5.53
N ALA A 152 12.93 -0.93 -5.07
CA ALA A 152 13.73 0.10 -5.73
C ALA A 152 14.13 -0.34 -7.15
N ALA A 153 14.67 -1.54 -7.31
CA ALA A 153 15.04 -2.10 -8.62
C ALA A 153 13.82 -2.22 -9.56
N THR A 154 12.66 -2.64 -9.04
CA THR A 154 11.40 -2.68 -9.80
C THR A 154 11.04 -1.28 -10.30
N ALA A 155 11.16 -0.25 -9.45
CA ALA A 155 10.84 1.13 -9.83
C ALA A 155 11.78 1.66 -10.92
N ASP A 156 13.08 1.40 -10.82
CA ASP A 156 14.08 1.82 -11.81
C ASP A 156 13.84 1.16 -13.17
N ILE A 157 13.53 -0.14 -13.18
CA ILE A 157 13.21 -0.89 -14.42
C ILE A 157 11.93 -0.31 -15.05
N CYS A 158 10.87 -0.11 -14.27
CA CYS A 158 9.63 0.50 -14.77
C CYS A 158 9.87 1.91 -15.32
N ALA A 159 10.68 2.73 -14.63
CA ALA A 159 11.00 4.09 -15.06
C ALA A 159 11.76 4.10 -16.38
N TYR A 160 12.69 3.18 -16.58
CA TYR A 160 13.40 3.04 -17.86
C TYR A 160 12.45 2.73 -19.00
N TYR A 161 11.61 1.70 -18.86
CA TYR A 161 10.69 1.29 -19.91
C TYR A 161 9.54 2.28 -20.15
N CYS A 162 9.08 2.97 -19.10
CA CYS A 162 8.11 4.07 -19.26
C CYS A 162 8.65 5.19 -20.16
N ARG A 163 9.89 5.63 -19.92
CA ARG A 163 10.56 6.62 -20.78
C ARG A 163 10.69 6.11 -22.21
N ALA A 164 11.13 4.87 -22.39
CA ALA A 164 11.32 4.28 -23.71
C ALA A 164 10.00 4.16 -24.50
N ALA A 165 8.87 3.95 -23.80
CA ALA A 165 7.55 3.82 -24.40
C ALA A 165 6.77 5.15 -24.47
N GLY A 166 7.29 6.25 -23.91
CA GLY A 166 6.58 7.52 -23.81
C GLY A 166 5.35 7.48 -22.89
N VAL A 167 5.33 6.60 -21.89
CA VAL A 167 4.24 6.45 -20.93
C VAL A 167 4.59 7.23 -19.65
N PRO A 168 3.77 8.19 -19.18
CA PRO A 168 3.97 8.85 -17.90
C PRO A 168 3.99 7.86 -16.73
N LEU A 169 4.92 8.06 -15.80
CA LEU A 169 5.06 7.24 -14.59
C LEU A 169 4.76 8.06 -13.35
N GLY A 170 3.81 7.60 -12.53
CA GLY A 170 3.63 8.03 -11.16
C GLY A 170 4.20 7.00 -10.19
N LYS A 171 4.87 7.48 -9.13
CA LYS A 171 5.30 6.65 -8.01
C LYS A 171 4.65 7.13 -6.72
N PHE A 172 3.81 6.28 -6.12
CA PHE A 172 3.12 6.53 -4.86
C PHE A 172 3.79 5.72 -3.75
N VAL A 173 4.51 6.37 -2.85
CA VAL A 173 5.34 5.72 -1.83
C VAL A 173 4.54 5.52 -0.54
N ILE A 174 4.28 4.27 -0.18
CA ILE A 174 3.50 3.94 1.03
C ILE A 174 4.39 4.01 2.28
N PRO A 175 3.93 4.70 3.37
CA PRO A 175 4.58 4.65 4.68
C PRO A 175 4.11 3.40 5.48
N ASN A 176 3.70 3.55 6.76
CA ASN A 176 3.14 2.48 7.57
C ASN A 176 1.61 2.61 7.68
N PRO A 177 0.84 2.02 6.76
CA PRO A 177 -0.61 2.08 6.81
C PRO A 177 -1.17 1.19 7.92
N PHE A 178 -2.25 1.67 8.58
CA PHE A 178 -3.02 0.94 9.57
C PHE A 178 -4.52 1.15 9.37
N GLY A 179 -5.35 0.27 9.92
CA GLY A 179 -6.80 0.42 9.81
C GLY A 179 -7.55 -0.91 9.70
N PRO A 180 -8.89 -0.86 9.52
CA PRO A 180 -9.69 -2.07 9.28
C PRO A 180 -9.15 -2.88 8.08
N TRP A 181 -9.28 -4.19 8.14
CA TRP A 181 -8.79 -5.13 7.12
C TRP A 181 -7.25 -5.30 7.09
N GLU A 182 -6.55 -4.79 8.08
CA GLU A 182 -5.11 -4.96 8.23
C GLU A 182 -4.74 -6.43 8.49
N ASP A 183 -3.62 -6.88 7.93
CA ASP A 183 -2.98 -8.13 8.35
C ASP A 183 -2.41 -7.98 9.77
N ALA A 184 -2.06 -9.09 10.43
CA ALA A 184 -1.53 -9.07 11.80
C ALA A 184 -0.22 -8.27 11.90
N ARG A 185 -0.33 -6.97 12.23
CA ARG A 185 0.76 -6.01 12.41
C ARG A 185 0.70 -5.36 13.79
N PHE A 186 1.45 -4.29 14.01
CA PHE A 186 1.59 -3.59 15.28
C PHE A 186 0.22 -3.12 15.84
N THR A 187 -0.58 -2.44 15.02
CA THR A 187 -1.92 -1.98 15.43
C THR A 187 -2.81 -3.15 15.81
N GLY A 188 -2.86 -4.19 14.97
CA GLY A 188 -3.64 -5.39 15.25
C GLY A 188 -3.14 -6.17 16.49
N TYR A 189 -1.84 -6.10 16.79
CA TYR A 189 -1.30 -6.65 18.04
C TYR A 189 -1.85 -5.89 19.27
N LEU A 190 -1.78 -4.55 19.26
CA LEU A 190 -2.30 -3.73 20.35
C LEU A 190 -3.79 -3.96 20.56
N MET A 191 -4.56 -3.93 19.51
CA MET A 191 -6.01 -4.12 19.55
C MET A 191 -6.40 -5.49 20.13
N ARG A 192 -5.72 -6.57 19.74
CA ARG A 192 -5.97 -7.91 20.31
C ARG A 192 -5.58 -8.01 21.77
N ALA A 193 -4.45 -7.43 22.19
CA ALA A 193 -4.07 -7.41 23.59
C ALA A 193 -5.15 -6.69 24.42
N TRP A 194 -5.59 -5.53 23.98
CA TRP A 194 -6.59 -4.73 24.70
C TRP A 194 -7.99 -5.36 24.71
N SER A 195 -8.41 -6.00 23.63
CA SER A 195 -9.69 -6.72 23.62
C SER A 195 -9.73 -7.90 24.58
N ASN A 196 -8.57 -8.49 24.89
CA ASN A 196 -8.43 -9.55 25.90
C ASN A 196 -8.24 -9.01 27.34
N GLY A 197 -8.13 -7.68 27.53
CA GLY A 197 -7.81 -7.07 28.81
C GLY A 197 -6.32 -7.11 29.19
N ASP A 198 -5.46 -7.52 28.26
CA ASP A 198 -4.02 -7.66 28.49
C ASP A 198 -3.29 -6.31 28.44
N VAL A 199 -2.12 -6.27 29.08
CA VAL A 199 -1.16 -5.15 28.95
C VAL A 199 -0.28 -5.40 27.71
N ALA A 200 -0.36 -4.52 26.71
CA ALA A 200 0.45 -4.65 25.52
C ALA A 200 1.92 -4.26 25.77
N ASN A 201 2.85 -5.05 25.24
CA ASN A 201 4.29 -4.84 25.43
C ASN A 201 4.94 -4.27 24.16
N ILE A 202 5.45 -3.05 24.21
CA ILE A 202 6.07 -2.38 23.06
C ILE A 202 7.58 -2.54 23.17
N ARG A 203 8.14 -3.45 22.35
CA ARG A 203 9.56 -3.81 22.40
C ARG A 203 10.47 -2.73 21.80
N THR A 204 9.96 -1.99 20.82
CA THR A 204 10.75 -1.01 20.02
C THR A 204 10.09 0.37 20.03
N PRO A 205 9.86 0.99 21.23
CA PRO A 205 9.08 2.22 21.34
C PRO A 205 9.74 3.46 20.73
N ALA A 206 11.07 3.43 20.54
CA ALA A 206 11.85 4.61 20.14
C ALA A 206 12.00 4.78 18.61
N TYR A 207 11.57 3.80 17.80
CA TYR A 207 11.54 3.99 16.35
C TYR A 207 10.48 5.03 15.96
N VAL A 208 10.91 6.07 15.25
CA VAL A 208 10.00 7.06 14.64
C VAL A 208 9.55 6.53 13.28
N ARG A 209 8.26 6.41 13.12
CA ARG A 209 7.62 5.93 11.90
C ARG A 209 6.49 6.88 11.51
N ASP A 210 6.07 6.76 10.28
CA ASP A 210 4.98 7.51 9.70
C ASP A 210 3.77 6.59 9.57
N ASN A 211 2.85 6.68 10.50
CA ASN A 211 1.64 5.87 10.51
C ASN A 211 0.51 6.64 9.82
N ILE A 212 -0.16 6.04 8.85
CA ILE A 212 -1.26 6.67 8.15
C ILE A 212 -2.49 5.76 8.14
N HIS A 213 -3.67 6.31 8.44
CA HIS A 213 -4.89 5.52 8.33
C HIS A 213 -5.15 5.16 6.87
N ALA A 214 -5.46 3.88 6.60
CA ALA A 214 -5.58 3.36 5.24
C ALA A 214 -6.65 4.06 4.40
N SER A 215 -7.72 4.58 5.03
CA SER A 215 -8.72 5.36 4.32
C SER A 215 -8.20 6.74 3.87
N LEU A 216 -7.36 7.41 4.67
CA LEU A 216 -6.71 8.67 4.29
C LEU A 216 -5.70 8.42 3.17
N LEU A 217 -4.86 7.39 3.33
CA LEU A 217 -3.90 6.98 2.31
C LEU A 217 -4.58 6.69 0.97
N ALA A 218 -5.75 6.04 0.99
CA ALA A 218 -6.49 5.71 -0.21
C ALA A 218 -7.12 6.94 -0.89
N LEU A 219 -7.56 7.94 -0.14
CA LEU A 219 -8.01 9.21 -0.72
C LEU A 219 -6.85 9.96 -1.39
N ALA A 220 -5.67 10.00 -0.74
CA ALA A 220 -4.46 10.55 -1.34
C ALA A 220 -4.06 9.79 -2.61
N TYR A 221 -4.24 8.45 -2.63
CA TYR A 221 -3.97 7.63 -3.80
C TYR A 221 -4.90 7.98 -4.97
N VAL A 222 -6.21 8.16 -4.71
CA VAL A 222 -7.18 8.57 -5.74
C VAL A 222 -6.81 9.92 -6.33
N ALA A 223 -6.56 10.93 -5.48
CA ALA A 223 -6.19 12.27 -5.94
C ALA A 223 -4.92 12.25 -6.80
N PHE A 224 -3.91 11.45 -6.43
CA PHE A 224 -2.70 11.31 -7.22
C PHE A 224 -2.95 10.56 -8.54
N ALA A 225 -3.77 9.51 -8.52
CA ALA A 225 -4.15 8.73 -9.68
C ALA A 225 -4.91 9.58 -10.73
N GLU A 226 -5.82 10.44 -10.29
CA GLU A 226 -6.58 11.35 -11.16
C GLU A 226 -5.73 12.44 -11.80
N ALA A 227 -4.71 12.91 -11.07
CA ALA A 227 -3.82 13.96 -11.56
C ALA A 227 -2.76 13.44 -12.56
N LEU A 228 -2.48 12.14 -12.59
CA LEU A 228 -1.35 11.57 -13.31
C LEU A 228 -1.52 11.60 -14.85
N PRO A 229 -2.66 11.21 -15.46
CA PRO A 229 -2.83 11.18 -16.91
C PRO A 229 -2.79 12.56 -17.56
N ALA A 230 -3.01 13.62 -16.81
CA ALA A 230 -3.05 14.99 -17.29
C ALA A 230 -1.66 15.66 -17.33
N THR A 231 -0.59 14.97 -16.92
CA THR A 231 0.72 15.56 -16.78
C THR A 231 1.59 15.30 -18.02
N ASN A 232 2.22 16.37 -18.53
CA ASN A 232 3.27 16.26 -19.55
C ASN A 232 4.63 15.89 -18.94
N ASP A 233 4.73 15.84 -17.60
CA ASP A 233 5.94 15.49 -16.89
C ASP A 233 6.09 13.96 -16.92
N GLY A 234 7.15 13.47 -17.51
CA GLY A 234 7.37 12.04 -17.70
C GLY A 234 7.44 11.22 -16.39
N PHE A 235 7.70 11.87 -15.23
CA PHE A 235 7.76 11.23 -13.92
C PHE A 235 7.22 12.15 -12.82
N ARG A 236 6.33 11.60 -11.97
CA ARG A 236 5.86 12.23 -10.73
C ARG A 236 5.98 11.27 -9.55
N ARG A 237 6.28 11.79 -8.38
CA ARG A 237 6.36 11.03 -7.15
C ARG A 237 5.61 11.76 -6.03
N THR A 238 5.00 10.99 -5.13
CA THR A 238 4.49 11.49 -3.85
C THR A 238 4.79 10.49 -2.73
N ASN A 239 5.11 11.03 -1.58
CA ASN A 239 5.45 10.32 -0.35
C ASN A 239 4.45 10.74 0.74
N PRO A 240 3.16 10.30 0.67
CA PRO A 240 2.11 10.75 1.58
C PRO A 240 2.44 10.41 3.02
N SER A 241 2.29 11.39 3.91
CA SER A 241 2.62 11.32 5.33
C SER A 241 1.39 11.54 6.21
N GLY A 242 1.31 10.81 7.33
CA GLY A 242 0.24 10.88 8.32
C GLY A 242 0.73 11.28 9.71
N TYR A 243 0.67 10.35 10.68
CA TYR A 243 1.14 10.55 12.05
C TYR A 243 2.62 10.18 12.16
N VAL A 244 3.47 11.20 12.19
CA VAL A 244 4.92 11.05 12.35
C VAL A 244 5.28 11.13 13.84
N GLU A 245 5.47 9.98 14.45
CA GLU A 245 5.77 9.87 15.89
C GLU A 245 6.50 8.58 16.22
N CYS A 246 7.10 8.48 17.39
CA CYS A 246 7.70 7.21 17.82
C CYS A 246 6.61 6.16 18.11
N GLN A 247 6.95 4.88 18.01
CA GLN A 247 5.98 3.79 18.21
C GLN A 247 5.32 3.82 19.58
N GLY A 248 6.03 4.25 20.62
CA GLY A 248 5.44 4.42 21.96
C GLY A 248 4.40 5.54 21.98
N ALA A 249 4.64 6.67 21.33
CA ALA A 249 3.67 7.77 21.22
C ALA A 249 2.46 7.37 20.36
N PHE A 250 2.69 6.66 19.24
CA PHE A 250 1.60 6.15 18.42
C PHE A 250 0.71 5.15 19.18
N ALA A 251 1.31 4.27 19.99
CA ALA A 251 0.53 3.39 20.86
C ALA A 251 -0.31 4.17 21.90
N GLY A 252 0.24 5.26 22.45
CA GLY A 252 -0.49 6.17 23.34
C GLY A 252 -1.68 6.83 22.66
N ARG A 253 -1.49 7.34 21.42
CA ARG A 253 -2.57 7.88 20.59
C ARG A 253 -3.65 6.83 20.34
N LEU A 254 -3.28 5.65 19.87
CA LEU A 254 -4.22 4.57 19.59
C LEU A 254 -4.97 4.16 20.87
N ALA A 255 -4.28 4.05 22.00
CA ALA A 255 -4.91 3.74 23.30
C ALA A 255 -5.94 4.80 23.70
N GLN A 256 -5.64 6.09 23.53
CA GLN A 256 -6.56 7.18 23.81
C GLN A 256 -7.81 7.08 22.94
N GLU A 257 -7.64 6.92 21.62
CA GLU A 257 -8.73 6.81 20.66
C GLU A 257 -9.63 5.58 20.93
N MET A 258 -9.04 4.46 21.31
CA MET A 258 -9.77 3.24 21.59
C MET A 258 -10.48 3.27 22.94
N ARG A 259 -9.90 3.83 24.00
CA ARG A 259 -10.58 4.02 25.31
C ARG A 259 -11.91 4.77 25.13
N LEU A 260 -11.88 5.84 24.35
CA LEU A 260 -13.07 6.67 24.08
C LEU A 260 -14.20 5.92 23.36
N ARG A 261 -13.86 4.88 22.57
CA ARG A 261 -14.81 4.21 21.68
C ARG A 261 -15.23 2.82 22.14
N THR A 262 -14.37 2.14 22.89
CA THR A 262 -14.60 0.76 23.30
C THR A 262 -14.82 0.60 24.78
N GLY A 263 -14.40 1.59 25.59
CA GLY A 263 -14.35 1.48 27.04
C GLY A 263 -13.25 0.56 27.57
N TRP A 264 -12.39 0.01 26.72
CA TRP A 264 -11.25 -0.83 27.14
C TRP A 264 -10.20 0.01 27.88
N GLU A 265 -9.49 -0.58 28.82
CA GLU A 265 -8.43 0.13 29.56
C GLU A 265 -7.22 0.50 28.68
N CYS A 266 -6.97 -0.26 27.62
CA CYS A 266 -5.88 -0.06 26.65
C CYS A 266 -4.53 0.22 27.32
N ARG A 267 -4.13 -0.65 28.27
CA ARG A 267 -2.85 -0.54 28.98
C ARG A 267 -1.70 -1.02 28.11
N PHE A 268 -0.57 -0.34 28.22
CA PHE A 268 0.66 -0.77 27.55
C PHE A 268 1.90 -0.36 28.34
N GLU A 269 2.98 -1.07 28.10
CA GLU A 269 4.31 -0.79 28.66
C GLU A 269 5.32 -0.70 27.53
N CYS A 270 6.29 0.21 27.67
CA CYS A 270 7.38 0.38 26.72
C CYS A 270 8.67 -0.20 27.27
N ALA A 271 9.30 -1.11 26.53
CA ALA A 271 10.63 -1.59 26.87
C ALA A 271 11.67 -0.44 26.75
N ARG A 272 12.75 -0.55 27.51
CA ARG A 272 13.92 0.30 27.30
C ARG A 272 14.65 -0.17 26.05
N GLN A 273 14.56 0.61 24.98
CA GLN A 273 15.23 0.31 23.71
C GLN A 273 16.59 1.03 23.65
N THR A 274 17.66 0.25 23.55
CA THR A 274 19.05 0.74 23.43
C THR A 274 19.70 0.35 22.11
N GLU A 275 19.13 -0.61 21.41
CA GLU A 275 19.64 -1.13 20.13
C GLU A 275 18.66 -0.89 18.98
N PHE A 276 19.18 -0.67 17.79
CA PHE A 276 18.43 -0.31 16.61
C PHE A 276 18.97 -1.09 15.41
N ASP A 277 18.21 -2.09 14.97
CA ASP A 277 18.52 -2.91 13.79
C ASP A 277 18.10 -2.24 12.48
N GLU A 278 17.26 -1.21 12.57
CA GLU A 278 16.74 -0.41 11.45
C GLU A 278 17.03 1.09 11.72
N PRO A 279 16.96 1.96 10.71
CA PRO A 279 17.06 3.40 10.91
C PRO A 279 16.07 3.89 11.98
N ARG A 280 16.54 4.68 12.93
CA ARG A 280 15.70 5.19 14.04
C ARG A 280 14.52 6.00 13.54
N ILE A 281 14.73 6.79 12.48
CA ILE A 281 13.71 7.61 11.83
C ILE A 281 13.64 7.20 10.36
N ARG A 282 12.47 6.81 9.91
CA ARG A 282 12.17 6.58 8.49
C ARG A 282 10.71 6.94 8.24
N ILE A 283 10.49 8.03 7.55
CA ILE A 283 9.20 8.68 7.39
C ILE A 283 9.01 9.18 5.95
N ASN A 284 7.78 9.36 5.53
CA ASN A 284 7.43 10.07 4.30
C ASN A 284 7.45 11.59 4.53
N THR A 285 7.36 12.37 3.46
CA THR A 285 7.67 13.81 3.47
C THR A 285 6.52 14.72 3.07
N ASP A 286 5.42 14.17 2.51
CA ASP A 286 4.32 14.95 1.95
C ASP A 286 3.08 14.83 2.86
N PRO A 287 2.90 15.72 3.86
CA PRO A 287 1.74 15.66 4.77
C PRO A 287 0.42 15.69 4.01
N VAL A 288 -0.45 14.72 4.26
CA VAL A 288 -1.75 14.65 3.59
C VAL A 288 -2.74 15.57 4.28
N ASN A 289 -3.30 16.53 3.54
CA ASN A 289 -4.39 17.36 4.02
C ASN A 289 -5.72 16.58 3.95
N GLY A 290 -6.07 15.87 5.03
CA GLY A 290 -7.28 15.06 5.10
C GLY A 290 -8.57 15.87 4.91
N VAL A 291 -8.62 17.08 5.46
CA VAL A 291 -9.78 17.96 5.33
C VAL A 291 -10.04 18.32 3.86
N ALA A 292 -8.99 18.67 3.12
CA ALA A 292 -9.11 18.98 1.69
C ALA A 292 -9.57 17.79 0.85
N LEU A 293 -9.28 16.54 1.32
CA LEU A 293 -9.72 15.30 0.68
C LEU A 293 -11.09 14.80 1.20
N GLY A 294 -11.76 15.55 2.07
CA GLY A 294 -13.02 15.14 2.67
C GLY A 294 -12.90 13.97 3.65
N TRP A 295 -11.71 13.75 4.21
CA TRP A 295 -11.48 12.70 5.20
C TRP A 295 -11.95 13.15 6.59
N ASP A 296 -12.72 12.28 7.23
CA ASP A 296 -13.18 12.45 8.60
C ASP A 296 -12.40 11.51 9.52
N GLU A 297 -11.53 12.09 10.34
CA GLU A 297 -10.67 11.35 11.26
C GLU A 297 -11.49 10.61 12.33
N ALA A 298 -12.54 11.22 12.87
CA ALA A 298 -13.36 10.60 13.90
C ALA A 298 -14.09 9.37 13.35
N VAL A 299 -14.61 9.45 12.13
CA VAL A 299 -15.25 8.34 11.42
C VAL A 299 -14.22 7.22 11.17
N ALA A 300 -12.98 7.56 10.82
CA ALA A 300 -11.92 6.57 10.59
C ALA A 300 -11.58 5.80 11.88
N TRP A 301 -11.42 6.49 13.01
CA TRP A 301 -11.20 5.88 14.31
C TRP A 301 -12.42 5.05 14.79
N ASN A 302 -13.64 5.50 14.54
CA ASN A 302 -14.86 4.73 14.85
C ASN A 302 -14.88 3.40 14.07
N LYS A 303 -14.56 3.42 12.78
CA LYS A 303 -14.49 2.20 11.96
C LYS A 303 -13.40 1.25 12.41
N LEU A 304 -12.26 1.78 12.88
CA LEU A 304 -11.20 0.94 13.45
C LEU A 304 -11.67 0.26 14.74
N ALA A 305 -12.32 0.99 15.65
CA ALA A 305 -12.88 0.42 16.87
C ALA A 305 -13.91 -0.68 16.54
N GLN A 306 -14.86 -0.39 15.66
CA GLN A 306 -15.89 -1.35 15.23
C GLN A 306 -15.32 -2.63 14.59
N TRP A 307 -14.18 -2.54 13.92
CA TRP A 307 -13.51 -3.70 13.32
C TRP A 307 -13.01 -4.71 14.36
N TYR A 308 -12.68 -4.25 15.55
CA TYR A 308 -12.13 -5.09 16.62
C TYR A 308 -13.12 -5.34 17.78
N THR A 309 -14.27 -4.68 17.79
CA THR A 309 -15.38 -4.99 18.71
C THR A 309 -16.34 -5.95 18.04
N PRO A 310 -16.75 -7.05 18.73
CA PRO A 310 -17.69 -8.02 18.20
C PRO A 310 -19.04 -7.43 17.83
#